data_ba9031ac0cc42016dc7a5439e9aece06
#
_entry.id   ba9031ac0cc42016dc7a5439e9aece06
#
_cell.length_a   1.000
_cell.length_b   1.000
_cell.length_c   1.000
_cell.angle_alpha   90.00
_cell.angle_beta   90.00
_cell.angle_gamma   90.00
#
_symmetry.space_group_name_H-M   'P 1'
#
loop_
_entity.id
_entity.type
_entity.pdbx_description
1 polymer ?
#
loop_
_entity_poly.entity_id
_entity_poly.type
_entity_poly.pdbx_seq_one_letter_code
_entity_poly.pdbx_strand_id
1 'polypeptide(L)'
;MAIVYQKSKGLTDAELHYCPGCNHGIVHKLVAESLVELGLLDDAIGVCPVGCSVFAYKYFNCDMQEAAHGRAPAVATGIKRTHPHQAVFTYQGDGDLASIGTAEIVHAAMRGEKFTTIFINNAIYGMTGGQMAPTTLIGQRATTCQEGRTREQAGMPIRMAEMLSTLDGCAYAERVCVTDIANINKAKKAIKKAFQKQMNGEGFTFIEVLSTCPTNWGMTPLKANEWLKDNMIPYYPLGVIKDTGAEVK
;
A
#
# COMPACT_ATOMS: atom_id res chain seq x y z
N MET A 1 -12.84 15.67 -31.01
CA MET A 1 -13.05 14.34 -30.42
C MET A 1 -12.96 14.48 -28.89
N ALA A 2 -13.87 13.86 -28.15
CA ALA A 2 -13.76 13.85 -26.70
C ALA A 2 -12.58 12.94 -26.28
N ILE A 3 -11.74 13.40 -25.35
CA ILE A 3 -10.68 12.57 -24.76
C ILE A 3 -11.35 11.53 -23.86
N VAL A 4 -11.23 10.26 -24.24
CA VAL A 4 -11.80 9.14 -23.45
C VAL A 4 -10.89 8.73 -22.30
N TYR A 5 -9.57 8.87 -22.50
CA TYR A 5 -8.54 8.60 -21.49
C TYR A 5 -7.33 9.49 -21.75
N GLN A 6 -6.78 10.00 -20.68
CA GLN A 6 -5.49 10.68 -20.67
C GLN A 6 -4.68 10.18 -19.48
N LYS A 7 -3.41 9.84 -19.73
CA LYS A 7 -2.47 9.46 -18.68
C LYS A 7 -2.30 10.63 -17.71
N SER A 8 -2.29 10.33 -16.42
CA SER A 8 -2.04 11.34 -15.39
C SER A 8 -0.65 11.96 -15.56
N LYS A 9 -0.55 13.29 -15.45
CA LYS A 9 0.75 13.99 -15.42
C LYS A 9 1.62 13.60 -14.21
N GLY A 10 1.04 12.94 -13.20
CA GLY A 10 1.75 12.40 -12.05
C GLY A 10 2.49 11.08 -12.33
N LEU A 11 2.41 10.56 -13.56
CA LEU A 11 3.15 9.36 -13.99
C LEU A 11 4.12 9.71 -15.12
N THR A 12 5.32 9.16 -15.05
CA THR A 12 6.33 9.23 -16.10
C THR A 12 5.95 8.35 -17.31
N ASP A 13 6.74 8.39 -18.39
CA ASP A 13 6.56 7.53 -19.57
C ASP A 13 7.29 6.19 -19.48
N ALA A 14 7.92 5.89 -18.33
CA ALA A 14 8.62 4.64 -18.12
C ALA A 14 7.66 3.43 -18.19
N GLU A 15 8.10 2.37 -18.87
CA GLU A 15 7.36 1.11 -18.88
C GLU A 15 7.39 0.45 -17.51
N LEU A 16 6.23 -0.05 -17.09
CA LEU A 16 6.09 -0.74 -15.82
C LEU A 16 6.73 -2.14 -15.89
N HIS A 17 7.56 -2.49 -14.92
CA HIS A 17 8.21 -3.80 -14.80
C HIS A 17 7.32 -4.88 -14.18
N TYR A 18 6.12 -4.52 -13.71
CA TYR A 18 5.25 -5.44 -12.98
C TYR A 18 4.72 -6.57 -13.88
N CYS A 19 4.51 -7.74 -13.25
CA CYS A 19 3.95 -8.90 -13.91
C CYS A 19 2.54 -8.64 -14.46
N PRO A 20 2.12 -9.33 -15.55
CA PRO A 20 0.75 -9.22 -16.06
C PRO A 20 -0.29 -9.55 -14.98
N GLY A 21 -1.26 -8.65 -14.83
CA GLY A 21 -2.32 -8.79 -13.82
C GLY A 21 -1.94 -8.42 -12.39
N CYS A 22 -0.71 -7.97 -12.15
CA CYS A 22 -0.32 -7.36 -10.89
C CYS A 22 -1.00 -5.98 -10.73
N ASN A 23 -1.51 -5.69 -9.54
CA ASN A 23 -2.29 -4.46 -9.35
C ASN A 23 -1.43 -3.20 -9.09
N HIS A 24 -0.12 -3.30 -8.96
CA HIS A 24 0.74 -2.14 -8.72
C HIS A 24 0.51 -0.99 -9.71
N GLY A 25 0.39 -1.29 -11.02
CA GLY A 25 0.17 -0.26 -12.04
C GLY A 25 -1.14 0.52 -11.84
N ILE A 26 -2.21 -0.16 -11.40
CA ILE A 26 -3.48 0.50 -11.06
C ILE A 26 -3.28 1.40 -9.84
N VAL A 27 -2.60 0.91 -8.80
CA VAL A 27 -2.38 1.69 -7.57
C VAL A 27 -1.49 2.90 -7.84
N HIS A 28 -0.43 2.76 -8.63
CA HIS A 28 0.38 3.92 -9.07
C HIS A 28 -0.47 5.00 -9.73
N LYS A 29 -1.36 4.60 -10.65
CA LYS A 29 -2.29 5.52 -11.29
C LYS A 29 -3.16 6.24 -10.26
N LEU A 30 -3.74 5.52 -9.29
CA LEU A 30 -4.62 6.11 -8.27
C LEU A 30 -3.89 7.10 -7.36
N VAL A 31 -2.66 6.77 -6.95
CA VAL A 31 -1.81 7.68 -6.15
C VAL A 31 -1.46 8.93 -6.95
N ALA A 32 -0.98 8.76 -8.18
CA ALA A 32 -0.62 9.87 -9.07
C ALA A 32 -1.80 10.80 -9.37
N GLU A 33 -2.97 10.24 -9.69
CA GLU A 33 -4.20 11.01 -9.90
C GLU A 33 -4.63 11.76 -8.63
N SER A 34 -4.50 11.14 -7.46
CA SER A 34 -4.84 11.79 -6.19
C SER A 34 -3.94 12.97 -5.89
N LEU A 35 -2.63 12.85 -6.11
CA LEU A 35 -1.66 13.95 -5.96
C LEU A 35 -1.97 15.10 -6.93
N VAL A 36 -2.27 14.78 -8.19
CA VAL A 36 -2.64 15.79 -9.21
C VAL A 36 -3.93 16.51 -8.85
N GLU A 37 -4.99 15.78 -8.48
CA GLU A 37 -6.30 16.34 -8.16
C GLU A 37 -6.31 17.19 -6.89
N LEU A 38 -5.40 16.92 -5.96
CA LEU A 38 -5.20 17.70 -4.74
C LEU A 38 -4.22 18.87 -4.92
N GLY A 39 -3.59 19.01 -6.09
CA GLY A 39 -2.57 20.02 -6.32
C GLY A 39 -1.28 19.80 -5.54
N LEU A 40 -0.98 18.56 -5.18
CA LEU A 40 0.17 18.19 -4.32
C LEU A 40 1.36 17.63 -5.10
N LEU A 41 1.22 17.41 -6.42
CA LEU A 41 2.22 16.65 -7.19
C LEU A 41 3.62 17.28 -7.12
N ASP A 42 3.68 18.59 -7.30
CA ASP A 42 4.95 19.33 -7.41
C ASP A 42 5.68 19.45 -6.06
N ASP A 43 4.96 19.24 -4.96
CA ASP A 43 5.47 19.24 -3.58
C ASP A 43 5.45 17.85 -2.93
N ALA A 44 5.24 16.80 -3.72
CA ALA A 44 5.19 15.45 -3.18
C ALA A 44 6.56 14.79 -3.13
N ILE A 45 6.83 14.10 -2.02
CA ILE A 45 8.02 13.25 -1.85
C ILE A 45 7.58 11.84 -1.51
N GLY A 46 7.85 10.90 -2.40
CA GLY A 46 7.59 9.47 -2.18
C GLY A 46 8.82 8.74 -1.65
N VAL A 47 8.60 7.73 -0.81
CA VAL A 47 9.67 6.85 -0.33
C VAL A 47 9.33 5.41 -0.72
N CYS A 48 10.21 4.76 -1.49
CA CYS A 48 10.06 3.38 -1.93
C CYS A 48 11.21 2.52 -1.39
N PRO A 49 10.90 1.45 -0.64
CA PRO A 49 11.90 0.50 -0.16
C PRO A 49 12.07 -0.70 -1.09
N VAL A 50 12.87 -1.66 -0.67
CA VAL A 50 13.14 -2.90 -1.39
C VAL A 50 11.88 -3.77 -1.55
N GLY A 51 11.75 -4.42 -2.70
CA GLY A 51 10.64 -5.28 -3.12
C GLY A 51 10.10 -4.84 -4.48
N CYS A 52 8.93 -5.32 -4.89
CA CYS A 52 8.32 -4.92 -6.16
C CYS A 52 8.09 -3.40 -6.28
N SER A 53 7.99 -2.71 -5.15
CA SER A 53 7.82 -1.25 -5.07
C SER A 53 9.11 -0.45 -5.31
N VAL A 54 10.29 -1.08 -5.33
CA VAL A 54 11.58 -0.36 -5.37
C VAL A 54 11.70 0.59 -6.56
N PHE A 55 11.22 0.20 -7.73
CA PHE A 55 11.28 1.04 -8.93
C PHE A 55 10.16 2.09 -9.03
N ALA A 56 9.39 2.32 -7.97
CA ALA A 56 8.35 3.35 -7.96
C ALA A 56 8.91 4.75 -8.32
N TYR A 57 10.18 5.02 -8.00
CA TYR A 57 10.88 6.25 -8.39
C TYR A 57 10.97 6.48 -9.91
N LYS A 58 10.85 5.42 -10.71
CA LYS A 58 10.82 5.55 -12.18
C LYS A 58 9.44 5.93 -12.71
N TYR A 59 8.38 5.68 -11.93
CA TYR A 59 7.01 5.76 -12.41
C TYR A 59 6.25 6.98 -11.92
N PHE A 60 6.54 7.47 -10.71
CA PHE A 60 5.96 8.70 -10.21
C PHE A 60 6.73 9.92 -10.73
N ASN A 61 5.99 10.91 -11.20
CA ASN A 61 6.57 12.20 -11.66
C ASN A 61 6.57 13.22 -10.50
N CYS A 62 7.17 12.83 -9.38
CA CYS A 62 7.42 13.66 -8.20
C CYS A 62 8.77 13.27 -7.61
N ASP A 63 9.24 13.96 -6.60
CA ASP A 63 10.47 13.60 -5.91
C ASP A 63 10.33 12.25 -5.23
N MET A 64 11.34 11.39 -5.40
CA MET A 64 11.35 10.05 -4.86
C MET A 64 12.67 9.73 -4.17
N GLN A 65 12.59 9.06 -3.02
CA GLN A 65 13.75 8.59 -2.26
C GLN A 65 13.66 7.06 -2.09
N GLU A 66 14.73 6.36 -2.43
CA GLU A 66 14.85 4.95 -2.07
C GLU A 66 15.24 4.80 -0.60
N ALA A 67 14.72 3.75 0.04
CA ALA A 67 15.08 3.37 1.41
C ALA A 67 15.55 1.92 1.45
N ALA A 68 16.43 1.60 2.41
CA ALA A 68 16.75 0.22 2.71
C ALA A 68 15.49 -0.56 3.11
N HIS A 69 15.53 -1.89 2.95
CA HIS A 69 14.39 -2.78 3.22
C HIS A 69 13.84 -2.58 4.64
N GLY A 70 12.54 -2.30 4.72
CA GLY A 70 11.83 -2.01 5.96
C GLY A 70 12.03 -0.61 6.54
N ARG A 71 12.84 0.25 5.92
CA ARG A 71 13.23 1.55 6.50
C ARG A 71 12.48 2.76 5.92
N ALA A 72 11.56 2.55 4.99
CA ALA A 72 10.80 3.65 4.39
C ALA A 72 10.08 4.52 5.42
N PRO A 73 9.42 4.00 6.47
CA PRO A 73 8.77 4.85 7.46
C PRO A 73 9.74 5.71 8.27
N ALA A 74 10.96 5.22 8.53
CA ALA A 74 12.01 6.00 9.21
C ALA A 74 12.53 7.13 8.31
N VAL A 75 12.78 6.83 7.02
CA VAL A 75 13.19 7.84 6.03
C VAL A 75 12.10 8.88 5.84
N ALA A 76 10.84 8.46 5.65
CA ALA A 76 9.69 9.36 5.53
C ALA A 76 9.50 10.25 6.77
N THR A 77 9.75 9.72 7.97
CA THR A 77 9.75 10.52 9.22
C THR A 77 10.78 11.64 9.15
N GLY A 78 12.01 11.35 8.74
CA GLY A 78 13.07 12.35 8.60
C GLY A 78 12.70 13.43 7.56
N ILE A 79 12.26 13.00 6.39
CA ILE A 79 11.81 13.90 5.31
C ILE A 79 10.66 14.78 5.78
N LYS A 80 9.61 14.21 6.35
CA LYS A 80 8.43 14.98 6.78
C LYS A 80 8.75 16.01 7.87
N ARG A 81 9.67 15.70 8.78
CA ARG A 81 10.09 16.63 9.84
C ARG A 81 10.92 17.79 9.32
N THR A 82 11.72 17.57 8.27
CA THR A 82 12.50 18.65 7.62
C THR A 82 11.71 19.39 6.55
N HIS A 83 10.66 18.76 6.00
CA HIS A 83 9.78 19.33 4.97
C HIS A 83 8.30 19.27 5.42
N PRO A 84 7.90 20.02 6.45
CA PRO A 84 6.60 19.86 7.11
C PRO A 84 5.40 20.21 6.21
N HIS A 85 5.60 21.02 5.17
CA HIS A 85 4.53 21.47 4.26
C HIS A 85 4.33 20.55 3.05
N GLN A 86 5.28 19.66 2.76
CA GLN A 86 5.22 18.77 1.61
C GLN A 86 4.37 17.52 1.88
N ALA A 87 3.74 17.00 0.83
CA ALA A 87 3.05 15.71 0.89
C ALA A 87 4.09 14.58 0.88
N VAL A 88 4.23 13.85 1.97
CA VAL A 88 5.17 12.72 2.07
C VAL A 88 4.41 11.42 2.09
N PHE A 89 4.82 10.44 1.30
CA PHE A 89 4.19 9.12 1.31
C PHE A 89 5.22 8.00 1.20
N THR A 90 4.88 6.83 1.76
CA THR A 90 5.63 5.60 1.52
C THR A 90 4.80 4.67 0.63
N TYR A 91 5.48 3.90 -0.23
CA TYR A 91 4.85 2.91 -1.10
C TYR A 91 5.53 1.56 -0.89
N GLN A 92 4.90 0.66 -0.11
CA GLN A 92 5.55 -0.52 0.47
C GLN A 92 4.76 -1.79 0.23
N GLY A 93 5.45 -2.91 0.00
CA GLY A 93 4.86 -4.24 -0.02
C GLY A 93 4.78 -4.86 1.38
N ASP A 94 4.04 -5.95 1.48
CA ASP A 94 3.81 -6.67 2.75
C ASP A 94 5.07 -7.37 3.28
N GLY A 95 5.90 -7.93 2.41
CA GLY A 95 7.20 -8.48 2.81
C GLY A 95 8.18 -7.42 3.32
N ASP A 96 7.99 -6.16 2.97
CA ASP A 96 8.76 -5.05 3.48
C ASP A 96 8.18 -4.52 4.80
N LEU A 97 6.97 -3.97 4.75
CA LEU A 97 6.36 -3.25 5.87
C LEU A 97 5.95 -4.18 7.02
N ALA A 98 5.32 -5.31 6.70
CA ALA A 98 4.78 -6.23 7.72
C ALA A 98 5.80 -7.29 8.19
N SER A 99 7.03 -7.23 7.71
CA SER A 99 8.14 -8.09 8.12
C SER A 99 9.26 -7.28 8.73
N ILE A 100 10.32 -7.00 7.97
CA ILE A 100 11.50 -6.29 8.47
C ILE A 100 11.21 -4.83 8.88
N GLY A 101 10.15 -4.22 8.35
CA GLY A 101 9.74 -2.84 8.63
C GLY A 101 8.67 -2.69 9.71
N THR A 102 8.29 -3.77 10.40
CA THR A 102 7.18 -3.71 11.36
C THR A 102 7.43 -2.73 12.50
N ALA A 103 8.64 -2.67 13.04
CA ALA A 103 8.97 -1.74 14.12
C ALA A 103 8.89 -0.27 13.64
N GLU A 104 9.42 0.01 12.47
CA GLU A 104 9.48 1.35 11.90
C GLU A 104 8.08 1.93 11.66
N ILE A 105 7.17 1.13 11.09
CA ILE A 105 5.81 1.59 10.81
C ILE A 105 4.99 1.76 12.10
N VAL A 106 5.15 0.87 13.07
CA VAL A 106 4.49 0.98 14.39
C VAL A 106 4.94 2.25 15.09
N HIS A 107 6.25 2.52 15.14
CA HIS A 107 6.78 3.73 15.76
C HIS A 107 6.37 5.00 15.02
N ALA A 108 6.28 4.99 13.69
CA ALA A 108 5.80 6.13 12.92
C ALA A 108 4.31 6.42 13.21
N ALA A 109 3.48 5.39 13.21
CA ALA A 109 2.05 5.51 13.53
C ALA A 109 1.81 5.93 14.99
N MET A 110 2.59 5.37 15.94
CA MET A 110 2.50 5.73 17.36
C MET A 110 2.80 7.21 17.59
N ARG A 111 3.83 7.73 16.91
CA ARG A 111 4.19 9.16 17.02
C ARG A 111 3.25 10.10 16.26
N GLY A 112 2.31 9.57 15.48
CA GLY A 112 1.41 10.38 14.64
C GLY A 112 2.17 11.15 13.55
N GLU A 113 3.21 10.54 12.96
CA GLU A 113 3.99 11.15 11.89
C GLU A 113 3.09 11.48 10.71
N LYS A 114 3.12 12.72 10.26
CA LYS A 114 2.18 13.25 9.27
C LYS A 114 2.54 12.87 7.84
N PHE A 115 2.63 11.57 7.55
CA PHE A 115 2.78 11.04 6.20
C PHE A 115 1.78 9.91 5.91
N THR A 116 1.57 9.63 4.63
CA THR A 116 0.65 8.60 4.16
C THR A 116 1.40 7.34 3.77
N THR A 117 1.01 6.19 4.28
CA THR A 117 1.51 4.90 3.82
C THR A 117 0.53 4.24 2.86
N ILE A 118 1.01 3.92 1.66
CA ILE A 118 0.32 3.06 0.69
C ILE A 118 0.93 1.65 0.81
N PHE A 119 0.18 0.75 1.41
CA PHE A 119 0.64 -0.60 1.73
C PHE A 119 0.01 -1.62 0.79
N ILE A 120 0.83 -2.30 0.00
CA ILE A 120 0.39 -3.31 -0.95
C ILE A 120 0.48 -4.68 -0.28
N ASN A 121 -0.67 -5.25 0.04
CA ASN A 121 -0.79 -6.58 0.61
C ASN A 121 -1.18 -7.58 -0.50
N ASN A 122 -0.23 -8.37 -0.96
CA ASN A 122 -0.45 -9.45 -1.92
C ASN A 122 -0.17 -10.85 -1.30
N ALA A 123 -0.07 -10.92 0.00
CA ALA A 123 0.07 -12.14 0.79
C ALA A 123 1.29 -13.01 0.43
N ILE A 124 2.38 -12.39 -0.13
CA ILE A 124 3.57 -13.14 -0.55
C ILE A 124 4.76 -12.19 -0.81
N TYR A 125 6.01 -12.67 -0.66
CA TYR A 125 7.17 -11.94 -1.17
C TYR A 125 7.23 -12.06 -2.70
N GLY A 126 6.76 -11.01 -3.40
CA GLY A 126 6.62 -11.06 -4.86
C GLY A 126 7.97 -11.05 -5.60
N MET A 127 8.87 -10.14 -5.26
CA MET A 127 10.09 -9.87 -6.02
C MET A 127 11.10 -11.04 -5.97
N THR A 128 11.20 -11.72 -4.84
CA THR A 128 12.23 -12.74 -4.59
C THR A 128 11.81 -14.17 -4.95
N GLY A 129 10.62 -14.35 -5.51
CA GLY A 129 10.17 -15.64 -6.03
C GLY A 129 9.13 -16.36 -5.16
N GLY A 130 8.29 -15.62 -4.43
CA GLY A 130 7.11 -16.18 -3.83
C GLY A 130 7.28 -16.86 -2.47
N GLN A 131 8.16 -16.36 -1.62
CA GLN A 131 8.29 -16.83 -0.25
C GLN A 131 7.07 -16.40 0.59
N MET A 132 6.81 -17.15 1.64
CA MET A 132 5.76 -16.85 2.61
C MET A 132 6.05 -15.50 3.30
N ALA A 133 5.10 -14.56 3.22
CA ALA A 133 5.12 -13.29 3.93
C ALA A 133 4.34 -13.38 5.26
N PRO A 134 4.50 -12.43 6.18
CA PRO A 134 3.68 -12.38 7.40
C PRO A 134 2.17 -12.32 7.13
N THR A 135 1.78 -11.81 5.97
CA THR A 135 0.39 -11.68 5.50
C THR A 135 -0.17 -12.90 4.76
N THR A 136 0.66 -13.87 4.41
CA THR A 136 0.24 -15.10 3.71
C THR A 136 -0.85 -15.83 4.49
N LEU A 137 -1.96 -16.19 3.82
CA LEU A 137 -3.12 -16.81 4.48
C LEU A 137 -2.84 -18.25 4.95
N ILE A 138 -3.60 -18.72 5.93
CA ILE A 138 -3.59 -20.14 6.33
C ILE A 138 -4.02 -20.99 5.12
N GLY A 139 -3.27 -22.04 4.83
CA GLY A 139 -3.45 -22.92 3.68
C GLY A 139 -2.89 -22.38 2.36
N GLN A 140 -2.51 -21.10 2.29
CA GLN A 140 -1.90 -20.54 1.08
C GLN A 140 -0.48 -21.11 0.90
N ARG A 141 -0.20 -21.60 -0.30
CA ARG A 141 1.11 -22.13 -0.70
C ARG A 141 2.08 -21.00 -1.06
N ALA A 142 3.34 -21.21 -0.72
CA ALA A 142 4.45 -20.34 -1.06
C ALA A 142 5.71 -21.18 -1.30
N THR A 143 6.74 -20.62 -1.90
CA THR A 143 7.99 -21.38 -2.19
C THR A 143 8.68 -21.88 -0.92
N THR A 144 8.50 -21.19 0.21
CA THR A 144 9.01 -21.62 1.53
C THR A 144 7.94 -22.34 2.38
N CYS A 145 6.76 -22.60 1.84
CA CYS A 145 5.64 -23.27 2.50
C CYS A 145 4.78 -24.00 1.46
N GLN A 146 5.32 -25.08 0.89
CA GLN A 146 4.73 -25.76 -0.27
C GLN A 146 3.42 -26.50 0.06
N GLU A 147 3.28 -26.99 1.30
CA GLU A 147 2.04 -27.63 1.79
C GLU A 147 0.98 -26.62 2.25
N GLY A 148 1.30 -25.32 2.18
CA GLY A 148 0.46 -24.24 2.68
C GLY A 148 0.81 -23.84 4.13
N ARG A 149 0.61 -22.55 4.45
CA ARG A 149 0.86 -22.02 5.80
C ARG A 149 -0.04 -22.69 6.82
N THR A 150 0.53 -23.17 7.91
CA THR A 150 -0.22 -23.64 9.08
C THR A 150 -0.01 -22.71 10.28
N ARG A 151 -0.97 -22.72 11.20
CA ARG A 151 -0.90 -21.95 12.44
C ARG A 151 0.26 -22.39 13.32
N GLU A 152 0.52 -23.68 13.35
CA GLU A 152 1.55 -24.31 14.19
C GLU A 152 2.96 -23.92 13.75
N GLN A 153 3.17 -23.81 12.44
CA GLN A 153 4.49 -23.53 11.87
C GLN A 153 4.81 -22.03 11.82
N ALA A 154 3.82 -21.18 11.51
CA ALA A 154 4.07 -19.79 11.18
C ALA A 154 3.07 -18.82 11.84
N GLY A 155 2.23 -19.27 12.75
CA GLY A 155 1.21 -18.44 13.39
C GLY A 155 0.16 -17.91 12.42
N MET A 156 -0.67 -16.99 12.88
CA MET A 156 -1.71 -16.35 12.09
C MET A 156 -1.16 -15.22 11.20
N PRO A 157 -1.79 -14.98 10.05
CA PRO A 157 -1.42 -13.82 9.22
C PRO A 157 -1.63 -12.51 9.98
N ILE A 158 -0.69 -11.58 9.84
CA ILE A 158 -0.75 -10.28 10.51
C ILE A 158 -1.80 -9.36 9.85
N ARG A 159 -2.55 -8.64 10.66
CA ARG A 159 -3.53 -7.63 10.22
C ARG A 159 -2.98 -6.23 10.52
N MET A 160 -2.23 -5.69 9.55
CA MET A 160 -1.51 -4.42 9.75
C MET A 160 -2.44 -3.24 9.98
N ALA A 161 -3.52 -3.13 9.22
CA ALA A 161 -4.44 -1.99 9.36
C ALA A 161 -5.12 -1.98 10.74
N GLU A 162 -5.56 -3.14 11.24
CA GLU A 162 -6.15 -3.26 12.57
C GLU A 162 -5.11 -2.95 13.66
N MET A 163 -3.91 -3.50 13.55
CA MET A 163 -2.83 -3.25 14.52
C MET A 163 -2.48 -1.76 14.60
N LEU A 164 -2.28 -1.10 13.47
CA LEU A 164 -1.93 0.32 13.43
C LEU A 164 -3.09 1.21 13.87
N SER A 165 -4.34 0.79 13.65
CA SER A 165 -5.53 1.54 14.08
C SER A 165 -5.69 1.64 15.60
N THR A 166 -5.07 0.74 16.36
CA THR A 166 -5.08 0.81 17.84
C THR A 166 -4.20 1.94 18.40
N LEU A 167 -3.31 2.49 17.58
CA LEU A 167 -2.37 3.54 18.00
C LEU A 167 -3.02 4.91 17.89
N ASP A 168 -2.93 5.73 18.94
CA ASP A 168 -3.57 7.05 18.99
C ASP A 168 -3.06 8.01 17.91
N GLY A 169 -1.81 7.90 17.51
CA GLY A 169 -1.23 8.71 16.45
C GLY A 169 -1.72 8.36 15.03
N CYS A 170 -2.39 7.22 14.83
CA CYS A 170 -3.01 6.87 13.57
C CYS A 170 -4.35 7.60 13.43
N ALA A 171 -4.44 8.55 12.48
CA ALA A 171 -5.63 9.34 12.23
C ALA A 171 -6.59 8.67 11.23
N TYR A 172 -6.08 7.87 10.33
CA TYR A 172 -6.89 7.19 9.32
C TYR A 172 -6.26 5.86 8.92
N ALA A 173 -7.07 4.82 8.89
CA ALA A 173 -6.73 3.50 8.35
C ALA A 173 -7.92 2.93 7.57
N GLU A 174 -7.69 2.60 6.30
CA GLU A 174 -8.70 1.97 5.44
C GLU A 174 -8.08 0.84 4.64
N ARG A 175 -8.83 -0.24 4.47
CA ARG A 175 -8.48 -1.36 3.59
C ARG A 175 -9.35 -1.35 2.35
N VAL A 176 -8.71 -1.40 1.19
CA VAL A 176 -9.34 -1.35 -0.13
C VAL A 176 -8.81 -2.47 -1.02
N CYS A 177 -9.43 -2.66 -2.17
CA CYS A 177 -8.88 -3.48 -3.27
C CYS A 177 -9.14 -2.79 -4.61
N VAL A 178 -8.59 -3.34 -5.69
CA VAL A 178 -8.71 -2.79 -7.05
C VAL A 178 -9.17 -3.86 -8.05
N THR A 179 -10.00 -4.79 -7.60
CA THR A 179 -10.45 -5.95 -8.39
C THR A 179 -11.50 -5.65 -9.45
N ASP A 180 -12.16 -4.50 -9.36
CA ASP A 180 -13.18 -4.03 -10.29
C ASP A 180 -13.35 -2.51 -10.22
N ILE A 181 -14.12 -1.93 -11.15
CA ILE A 181 -14.27 -0.47 -11.30
C ILE A 181 -14.84 0.18 -10.02
N ALA A 182 -15.78 -0.46 -9.35
CA ALA A 182 -16.40 0.08 -8.14
C ALA A 182 -15.34 0.16 -7.01
N ASN A 183 -14.54 -0.88 -6.85
CA ASN A 183 -13.47 -0.94 -5.86
C ASN A 183 -12.30 -0.01 -6.22
N ILE A 184 -11.94 0.13 -7.50
CA ILE A 184 -10.96 1.12 -7.96
C ILE A 184 -11.38 2.55 -7.56
N ASN A 185 -12.64 2.90 -7.76
CA ASN A 185 -13.16 4.21 -7.37
C ASN A 185 -13.16 4.43 -5.85
N LYS A 186 -13.46 3.38 -5.05
CA LYS A 186 -13.35 3.43 -3.60
C LYS A 186 -11.90 3.60 -3.16
N ALA A 187 -10.98 2.85 -3.74
CA ALA A 187 -9.54 2.95 -3.46
C ALA A 187 -9.00 4.36 -3.75
N LYS A 188 -9.41 4.97 -4.88
CA LYS A 188 -9.04 6.36 -5.19
C LYS A 188 -9.53 7.34 -4.13
N LYS A 189 -10.79 7.21 -3.70
CA LYS A 189 -11.36 8.07 -2.66
C LYS A 189 -10.62 7.91 -1.33
N ALA A 190 -10.29 6.69 -0.94
CA ALA A 190 -9.54 6.40 0.28
C ALA A 190 -8.13 7.02 0.25
N ILE A 191 -7.39 6.83 -0.85
CA ILE A 191 -6.05 7.42 -1.04
C ILE A 191 -6.12 8.95 -0.99
N LYS A 192 -7.07 9.55 -1.69
CA LYS A 192 -7.27 11.00 -1.69
C LYS A 192 -7.57 11.53 -0.29
N LYS A 193 -8.46 10.85 0.45
CA LYS A 193 -8.79 11.20 1.84
C LYS A 193 -7.57 11.09 2.77
N ALA A 194 -6.75 10.06 2.60
CA ALA A 194 -5.52 9.90 3.38
C ALA A 194 -4.56 11.08 3.19
N PHE A 195 -4.33 11.52 1.95
CA PHE A 195 -3.51 12.70 1.66
C PHE A 195 -4.13 13.98 2.24
N GLN A 196 -5.45 14.17 2.14
CA GLN A 196 -6.12 15.33 2.73
C GLN A 196 -5.91 15.40 4.24
N LYS A 197 -6.11 14.29 4.95
CA LYS A 197 -5.88 14.21 6.40
C LYS A 197 -4.42 14.47 6.79
N GLN A 198 -3.48 13.92 6.02
CA GLN A 198 -2.05 14.23 6.18
C GLN A 198 -1.79 15.73 6.08
N MET A 199 -2.30 16.37 5.02
CA MET A 199 -2.07 17.81 4.80
C MET A 199 -2.78 18.69 5.82
N ASN A 200 -3.91 18.24 6.36
CA ASN A 200 -4.59 18.88 7.49
C ASN A 200 -3.83 18.72 8.81
N GLY A 201 -2.77 17.90 8.84
CA GLY A 201 -1.97 17.68 10.04
C GLY A 201 -2.64 16.78 11.08
N GLU A 202 -3.64 15.97 10.69
CA GLU A 202 -4.42 15.14 11.62
C GLU A 202 -3.64 13.96 12.21
N GLY A 203 -2.55 13.52 11.58
CA GLY A 203 -1.69 12.45 12.07
C GLY A 203 -1.27 11.47 10.97
N PHE A 204 -0.88 10.26 11.37
CA PHE A 204 -0.47 9.19 10.45
C PHE A 204 -1.68 8.60 9.70
N THR A 205 -1.51 8.35 8.39
CA THR A 205 -2.57 7.76 7.56
C THR A 205 -2.08 6.51 6.83
N PHE A 206 -2.95 5.49 6.77
CA PHE A 206 -2.61 4.16 6.27
C PHE A 206 -3.68 3.63 5.32
N ILE A 207 -3.27 3.30 4.10
CA ILE A 207 -4.14 2.66 3.10
C ILE A 207 -3.56 1.29 2.77
N GLU A 208 -4.24 0.23 3.22
CA GLU A 208 -3.93 -1.13 2.83
C GLU A 208 -4.69 -1.49 1.55
N VAL A 209 -3.96 -1.82 0.49
CA VAL A 209 -4.52 -2.25 -0.78
C VAL A 209 -4.29 -3.75 -0.94
N LEU A 210 -5.36 -4.53 -0.86
CA LEU A 210 -5.30 -5.95 -1.22
C LEU A 210 -5.02 -6.05 -2.73
N SER A 211 -3.98 -6.79 -3.07
CA SER A 211 -3.42 -6.87 -4.42
C SER A 211 -3.19 -8.30 -4.82
N THR A 212 -3.16 -8.55 -6.12
CA THR A 212 -2.84 -9.85 -6.70
C THR A 212 -1.34 -10.00 -6.95
N CYS A 213 -0.85 -11.24 -6.85
CA CYS A 213 0.48 -11.64 -7.35
C CYS A 213 0.34 -12.88 -8.25
N PRO A 214 -0.22 -12.75 -9.48
CA PRO A 214 -0.58 -13.89 -10.31
C PRO A 214 0.59 -14.83 -10.57
N THR A 215 1.78 -14.29 -10.86
CA THR A 215 2.99 -15.08 -11.16
C THR A 215 3.37 -15.99 -9.99
N ASN A 216 3.49 -15.46 -8.76
CA ASN A 216 3.89 -16.28 -7.63
C ASN A 216 2.73 -17.10 -7.02
N TRP A 217 1.48 -16.75 -7.31
CA TRP A 217 0.33 -17.58 -6.97
C TRP A 217 0.08 -18.71 -7.99
N GLY A 218 0.80 -18.71 -9.14
CA GLY A 218 0.60 -19.67 -10.23
C GLY A 218 -0.77 -19.57 -10.87
N MET A 219 -1.34 -18.37 -10.98
CA MET A 219 -2.70 -18.11 -11.44
C MET A 219 -2.71 -17.16 -12.65
N THR A 220 -3.74 -17.30 -13.50
CA THR A 220 -4.02 -16.25 -14.48
C THR A 220 -4.52 -14.98 -13.78
N PRO A 221 -4.40 -13.78 -14.40
CA PRO A 221 -4.88 -12.54 -13.81
C PRO A 221 -6.35 -12.57 -13.34
N LEU A 222 -7.23 -13.17 -14.12
CA LEU A 222 -8.65 -13.31 -13.77
C LEU A 222 -8.86 -14.20 -12.54
N LYS A 223 -8.24 -15.38 -12.55
CA LYS A 223 -8.29 -16.29 -11.39
C LYS A 223 -7.68 -15.70 -10.13
N ALA A 224 -6.61 -14.91 -10.26
CA ALA A 224 -6.01 -14.23 -9.12
C ALA A 224 -6.96 -13.19 -8.50
N ASN A 225 -7.71 -12.46 -9.33
CA ASN A 225 -8.75 -11.54 -8.83
C ASN A 225 -9.91 -12.28 -8.14
N GLU A 226 -10.36 -13.41 -8.67
CA GLU A 226 -11.36 -14.26 -8.04
C GLU A 226 -10.84 -14.80 -6.69
N TRP A 227 -9.64 -15.35 -6.70
CA TRP A 227 -9.01 -15.88 -5.48
C TRP A 227 -8.85 -14.81 -4.38
N LEU A 228 -8.47 -13.58 -4.75
CA LEU A 228 -8.41 -12.46 -3.81
C LEU A 228 -9.77 -12.19 -3.19
N LYS A 229 -10.85 -12.15 -3.99
CA LYS A 229 -12.21 -11.94 -3.51
C LYS A 229 -12.67 -13.06 -2.56
N ASP A 230 -12.37 -14.29 -2.90
CA ASP A 230 -12.88 -15.47 -2.19
C ASP A 230 -12.06 -15.81 -0.94
N ASN A 231 -10.78 -15.43 -0.89
CA ASN A 231 -9.87 -15.83 0.18
C ASN A 231 -9.32 -14.65 0.98
N MET A 232 -8.83 -13.58 0.32
CA MET A 232 -8.22 -12.46 1.05
C MET A 232 -9.26 -11.56 1.69
N ILE A 233 -10.33 -11.18 0.98
CA ILE A 233 -11.35 -10.27 1.53
C ILE A 233 -12.05 -10.85 2.76
N PRO A 234 -12.40 -12.14 2.85
CA PRO A 234 -12.96 -12.73 4.08
C PRO A 234 -12.03 -12.65 5.29
N TYR A 235 -10.72 -12.75 5.09
CA TYR A 235 -9.75 -12.63 6.17
C TYR A 235 -9.37 -11.17 6.47
N TYR A 236 -9.26 -10.35 5.44
CA TYR A 236 -8.95 -8.93 5.47
C TYR A 236 -10.15 -8.11 4.99
N PRO A 237 -11.19 -7.90 5.83
CA PRO A 237 -12.40 -7.19 5.42
C PRO A 237 -12.09 -5.77 4.93
N LEU A 238 -12.73 -5.36 3.81
CA LEU A 238 -12.58 -4.04 3.24
C LEU A 238 -13.36 -3.00 4.07
N GLY A 239 -12.89 -1.77 4.04
CA GLY A 239 -13.56 -0.61 4.63
C GLY A 239 -12.67 0.23 5.54
N VAL A 240 -13.27 1.25 6.12
CA VAL A 240 -12.64 2.12 7.09
C VAL A 240 -12.50 1.40 8.42
N ILE A 241 -11.28 1.35 8.96
CA ILE A 241 -10.95 0.70 10.23
C ILE A 241 -10.79 1.77 11.32
N LYS A 242 -10.20 2.92 10.97
CA LYS A 242 -10.09 4.10 11.83
C LYS A 242 -10.27 5.37 11.03
N ASP A 243 -10.99 6.33 11.61
CA ASP A 243 -11.14 7.70 11.08
C ASP A 243 -11.41 8.67 12.23
N THR A 244 -10.38 9.38 12.67
CA THR A 244 -10.43 10.31 13.83
C THR A 244 -11.05 11.66 13.46
N GLY A 245 -11.79 11.83 12.47
CA GLY A 245 -12.49 13.06 12.10
C GLY A 245 -13.91 12.81 11.64
N ALA A 246 -14.30 11.52 11.57
CA ALA A 246 -15.69 11.17 11.35
C ALA A 246 -16.42 11.25 12.70
N GLU A 247 -17.42 12.12 12.81
CA GLU A 247 -18.40 12.02 13.90
C GLU A 247 -18.91 10.57 13.91
N VAL A 248 -18.69 9.88 15.03
CA VAL A 248 -19.31 8.59 15.28
C VAL A 248 -20.80 8.83 15.34
N LYS A 249 -21.49 8.51 14.23
CA LYS A 249 -22.94 8.50 14.16
C LYS A 249 -23.48 7.23 14.78
#